data_4dcc7699cefa6a76523824d2856e8936
#
_entry.id   4dcc7699cefa6a76523824d2856e8936
#
_cell.length_a   1.000
_cell.length_b   1.000
_cell.length_c   1.000
_cell.angle_alpha   90.00
_cell.angle_beta   90.00
_cell.angle_gamma   90.00
#
_symmetry.space_group_name_H-M   'P 1'
#
loop_
_entity.id
_entity.type
_entity.pdbx_description
1 polymer ?
#
loop_
_entity_poly.entity_id
_entity_poly.type
_entity_poly.pdbx_seq_one_letter_code
_entity_poly.pdbx_strand_id
1 'polypeptide(L)'
;GIDDGEEETVLDLSVKKGMKDGWVGNFDAAYGTEDRYSGKANVNRFMDNSYLSVIGSRNNVNDFGGRWGGGGSGITTSTMGGATFAWENGKPEYTAGLLKLGGNVRYSSRDSESETRTNSEMFLPTGASQFSNSKNLGTNWSQSVNANFQIEWFPDSMTNILFRPNFSHSDGNSF
;
A
#
# COMPACT_ATOMS: atom_id res chain seq x y z
N GLY A 1 -25.65 -0.59 28.78
CA GLY A 1 -25.12 -0.31 27.47
C GLY A 1 -23.63 -0.11 27.59
N ILE A 2 -22.86 -1.00 27.02
CA ILE A 2 -21.39 -0.86 26.91
C ILE A 2 -21.20 -0.16 25.56
N ASP A 3 -20.71 1.07 25.63
CA ASP A 3 -20.27 1.86 24.48
C ASP A 3 -18.86 1.40 24.15
N ASP A 4 -18.70 0.69 23.07
CA ASP A 4 -17.41 0.10 22.63
C ASP A 4 -16.67 0.98 21.64
N GLY A 5 -16.84 2.30 21.75
CA GLY A 5 -15.85 3.32 21.31
C GLY A 5 -15.16 3.12 19.95
N GLU A 6 -15.71 2.38 18.99
CA GLU A 6 -15.26 2.36 17.62
C GLU A 6 -15.90 3.52 16.85
N GLU A 7 -15.26 4.68 16.90
CA GLU A 7 -15.55 5.75 15.96
C GLU A 7 -14.98 5.38 14.58
N GLU A 8 -15.81 4.79 13.75
CA GLU A 8 -15.55 4.70 12.32
C GLU A 8 -15.62 6.12 11.74
N THR A 9 -14.47 6.77 11.58
CA THR A 9 -14.40 8.05 10.87
C THR A 9 -14.64 7.79 9.39
N VAL A 10 -15.88 7.76 8.97
CA VAL A 10 -16.26 7.78 7.56
C VAL A 10 -16.03 9.19 7.04
N LEU A 11 -14.93 9.39 6.33
CA LEU A 11 -14.68 10.62 5.61
C LEU A 11 -15.55 10.63 4.36
N ASP A 12 -16.75 11.19 4.47
CA ASP A 12 -17.64 11.44 3.32
C ASP A 12 -17.10 12.63 2.54
N LEU A 13 -16.32 12.36 1.51
CA LEU A 13 -15.82 13.35 0.56
C LEU A 13 -16.89 13.64 -0.49
N SER A 14 -17.91 14.40 -0.10
CA SER A 14 -18.85 14.96 -1.07
C SER A 14 -18.22 16.19 -1.76
N VAL A 15 -17.90 16.05 -3.04
CA VAL A 15 -17.43 17.17 -3.86
C VAL A 15 -18.55 18.20 -4.01
N LYS A 16 -18.32 19.47 -3.61
CA LYS A 16 -19.27 20.56 -3.81
C LYS A 16 -19.69 20.63 -5.29
N LYS A 17 -20.98 20.57 -5.55
CA LYS A 17 -21.56 20.82 -6.89
C LYS A 17 -21.00 22.13 -7.45
N GLY A 18 -20.23 22.06 -8.55
CA GLY A 18 -19.63 23.22 -9.21
C GLY A 18 -18.13 23.14 -9.48
N MET A 19 -17.38 22.19 -8.88
CA MET A 19 -16.01 21.90 -9.27
C MET A 19 -16.01 20.81 -10.34
N LYS A 20 -16.10 21.22 -11.60
CA LYS A 20 -16.28 20.30 -12.73
C LYS A 20 -15.02 19.52 -13.09
N ASP A 21 -13.84 20.06 -12.81
CA ASP A 21 -12.55 19.42 -13.02
C ASP A 21 -11.55 19.94 -11.99
N GLY A 22 -10.95 19.06 -11.23
CA GLY A 22 -9.97 19.45 -10.20
C GLY A 22 -8.83 18.45 -10.06
N TRP A 23 -7.64 18.99 -9.84
CA TRP A 23 -6.48 18.23 -9.43
C TRP A 23 -6.12 18.57 -8.00
N VAL A 24 -5.87 17.56 -7.18
CA VAL A 24 -5.35 17.72 -5.82
C VAL A 24 -4.19 16.77 -5.67
N GLY A 25 -3.06 17.27 -5.21
CA GLY A 25 -1.88 16.46 -5.00
C GLY A 25 -1.11 16.88 -3.77
N ASN A 26 -0.47 15.89 -3.14
CA ASN A 26 0.46 16.06 -2.04
C ASN A 26 1.77 15.37 -2.39
N PHE A 27 2.86 16.00 -2.04
CA PHE A 27 4.19 15.46 -2.17
C PHE A 27 4.95 15.67 -0.87
N ASP A 28 5.46 14.59 -0.30
CA ASP A 28 6.29 14.61 0.89
C ASP A 28 7.64 13.98 0.58
N ALA A 29 8.72 14.65 0.96
CA ALA A 29 10.06 14.13 0.82
C ALA A 29 10.87 14.43 2.08
N ALA A 30 11.61 13.44 2.55
CA ALA A 30 12.51 13.57 3.68
C ALA A 30 13.84 12.88 3.36
N TYR A 31 14.93 13.51 3.77
CA TYR A 31 16.27 12.96 3.71
C TYR A 31 16.93 13.09 5.09
N GLY A 32 17.50 12.01 5.56
CA GLY A 32 18.12 11.93 6.89
C GLY A 32 19.61 11.58 6.81
N THR A 33 20.21 11.41 7.97
CA THR A 33 21.58 10.88 8.13
C THR A 33 21.65 9.42 7.69
N GLU A 34 22.85 8.92 7.36
CA GLU A 34 23.10 7.53 6.95
C GLU A 34 22.34 7.11 5.68
N ASP A 35 22.22 8.02 4.70
CA ASP A 35 21.53 7.80 3.42
C ASP A 35 20.06 7.35 3.55
N ARG A 36 19.41 7.77 4.65
CA ARG A 36 17.99 7.51 4.87
C ARG A 36 17.14 8.50 4.08
N TYR A 37 16.15 7.98 3.38
CA TYR A 37 15.23 8.80 2.60
C TYR A 37 13.79 8.26 2.66
N SER A 38 12.85 9.16 2.45
CA SER A 38 11.43 8.85 2.26
C SER A 38 10.83 9.81 1.25
N GLY A 39 10.08 9.30 0.31
CA GLY A 39 9.32 10.07 -0.66
C GLY A 39 7.91 9.50 -0.80
N LYS A 40 6.91 10.36 -0.76
CA LYS A 40 5.49 10.01 -0.97
C LYS A 40 4.88 11.01 -1.93
N ALA A 41 4.10 10.52 -2.87
CA ALA A 41 3.33 11.35 -3.78
C ALA A 41 1.90 10.81 -3.88
N ASN A 42 0.95 11.71 -3.91
CA ASN A 42 -0.46 11.41 -4.12
C ASN A 42 -1.04 12.46 -5.04
N VAL A 43 -1.67 12.03 -6.12
CA VAL A 43 -2.34 12.91 -7.08
C VAL A 43 -3.72 12.37 -7.35
N ASN A 44 -4.71 13.22 -7.18
CA ASN A 44 -6.12 12.92 -7.41
C ASN A 44 -6.68 13.85 -8.48
N ARG A 45 -7.43 13.29 -9.40
CA ARG A 45 -8.22 14.03 -10.38
C ARG A 45 -9.68 13.70 -10.20
N PHE A 46 -10.48 14.74 -10.06
CA PHE A 46 -11.93 14.66 -9.98
C PHE A 46 -12.52 15.23 -11.26
N MET A 47 -13.46 14.51 -11.86
CA MET A 47 -14.23 14.91 -13.03
C MET A 47 -15.70 14.63 -12.74
N ASP A 48 -16.63 15.19 -13.53
CA ASP A 48 -18.08 15.07 -13.25
C ASP A 48 -18.54 13.62 -13.03
N ASN A 49 -18.05 12.69 -13.86
CA ASN A 49 -18.46 11.29 -13.85
C ASN A 49 -17.30 10.33 -13.68
N SER A 50 -16.13 10.82 -13.24
CA SER A 50 -14.96 9.99 -13.07
C SER A 50 -14.02 10.53 -12.00
N TYR A 51 -13.25 9.60 -11.45
CA TYR A 51 -12.27 9.84 -10.43
C TYR A 51 -11.01 9.03 -10.76
N LEU A 52 -9.86 9.65 -10.60
CA LEU A 52 -8.56 8.99 -10.71
C LEU A 52 -7.69 9.40 -9.53
N SER A 53 -7.14 8.41 -8.84
CA SER A 53 -6.15 8.60 -7.79
C SER A 53 -4.89 7.82 -8.14
N VAL A 54 -3.75 8.45 -8.05
CA VAL A 54 -2.43 7.81 -8.21
C VAL A 54 -1.61 8.10 -6.97
N ILE A 55 -1.08 7.04 -6.37
CA ILE A 55 -0.20 7.11 -5.20
C ILE A 55 1.12 6.43 -5.49
N GLY A 56 2.19 6.97 -4.94
CA GLY A 56 3.51 6.35 -4.99
C GLY A 56 4.31 6.69 -3.74
N SER A 57 5.09 5.74 -3.25
CA SER A 57 6.01 5.97 -2.15
C SER A 57 7.24 5.10 -2.27
N ARG A 58 8.38 5.63 -1.85
CA ARG A 58 9.61 4.89 -1.71
C ARG A 58 10.37 5.37 -0.49
N ASN A 59 10.84 4.45 0.34
CA ASN A 59 11.62 4.78 1.53
C ASN A 59 12.55 3.63 1.91
N ASN A 60 13.59 3.96 2.69
CA ASN A 60 14.48 3.02 3.36
C ASN A 60 14.57 3.27 4.88
N VAL A 61 13.56 3.90 5.47
CA VAL A 61 13.45 4.22 6.89
C VAL A 61 12.61 3.22 7.68
N ASN A 62 12.31 2.05 7.10
CA ASN A 62 11.44 1.03 7.68
C ASN A 62 10.01 1.53 7.96
N ASP A 63 9.52 2.52 7.20
CA ASP A 63 8.14 3.00 7.25
C ASP A 63 7.26 2.16 6.31
N PHE A 64 6.32 1.43 6.87
CA PHE A 64 5.40 0.53 6.17
C PHE A 64 3.98 1.12 6.05
N GLY A 65 3.89 2.43 5.79
CA GLY A 65 2.59 3.05 5.54
C GLY A 65 1.80 3.38 6.80
N GLY A 66 2.42 4.06 7.74
CA GLY A 66 1.77 4.61 8.94
C GLY A 66 1.94 3.78 10.23
N ARG A 67 2.62 2.65 10.17
CA ARG A 67 3.13 1.97 11.36
C ARG A 67 4.63 2.18 11.46
N TRP A 68 5.08 2.81 12.53
CA TRP A 68 6.47 2.81 12.92
C TRP A 68 6.84 1.38 13.29
N GLY A 69 7.53 0.68 12.39
CA GLY A 69 7.96 -0.68 12.60
C GLY A 69 9.01 -0.74 13.71
N GLY A 70 8.73 -1.52 14.72
CA GLY A 70 9.66 -1.79 15.82
C GLY A 70 10.98 -2.37 15.32
N GLY A 71 12.06 -2.02 16.01
CA GLY A 71 13.44 -2.29 15.71
C GLY A 71 13.78 -3.71 15.26
N GLY A 72 13.92 -3.87 13.96
CA GLY A 72 14.70 -4.94 13.38
C GLY A 72 16.08 -4.39 13.03
N SER A 73 17.14 -5.15 13.33
CA SER A 73 18.49 -4.83 12.88
C SER A 73 18.59 -5.10 11.38
N GLY A 74 18.37 -4.08 10.55
CA GLY A 74 18.46 -4.20 9.10
C GLY A 74 17.88 -3.00 8.38
N ILE A 75 18.24 -2.86 7.12
CA ILE A 75 17.73 -1.82 6.23
C ILE A 75 16.70 -2.46 5.31
N THR A 76 15.48 -1.91 5.30
CA THR A 76 14.45 -2.33 4.36
C THR A 76 14.10 -1.17 3.44
N THR A 77 14.30 -1.36 2.16
CA THR A 77 13.81 -0.45 1.12
C THR A 77 12.44 -0.91 0.66
N SER A 78 11.46 -0.04 0.80
CA SER A 78 10.09 -0.30 0.38
C SER A 78 9.70 0.64 -0.76
N THR A 79 9.10 0.09 -1.80
CA THR A 79 8.50 0.85 -2.90
C THR A 79 7.04 0.43 -3.03
N MET A 80 6.15 1.40 -3.09
CA MET A 80 4.73 1.16 -3.29
C MET A 80 4.20 2.13 -4.33
N GLY A 81 3.38 1.63 -5.24
CA GLY A 81 2.65 2.43 -6.20
C GLY A 81 1.23 1.92 -6.34
N GLY A 82 0.32 2.79 -6.68
CA GLY A 82 -1.07 2.39 -6.89
C GLY A 82 -1.84 3.41 -7.68
N ALA A 83 -2.87 2.93 -8.36
CA ALA A 83 -3.84 3.76 -9.04
C ALA A 83 -5.24 3.23 -8.75
N THR A 84 -6.16 4.12 -8.50
CA THR A 84 -7.59 3.83 -8.33
C THR A 84 -8.36 4.70 -9.29
N PHE A 85 -9.31 4.12 -9.99
CA PHE A 85 -10.21 4.87 -10.88
C PHE A 85 -11.65 4.44 -10.68
N ALA A 86 -12.55 5.36 -10.92
CA ALA A 86 -13.97 5.13 -11.04
C ALA A 86 -14.52 5.99 -12.19
N TRP A 87 -15.44 5.44 -12.95
CA TRP A 87 -16.11 6.12 -14.05
C TRP A 87 -17.53 5.60 -14.20
N GLU A 88 -18.42 6.49 -14.54
CA GLU A 88 -19.79 6.16 -14.90
C GLU A 88 -20.25 6.94 -16.14
N ASN A 89 -21.22 6.41 -16.87
CA ASN A 89 -21.69 7.06 -18.09
C ASN A 89 -22.72 8.20 -17.87
N GLY A 90 -22.89 8.64 -16.61
CA GLY A 90 -23.72 9.79 -16.23
C GLY A 90 -25.22 9.57 -16.31
N LYS A 91 -25.68 8.33 -16.50
CA LYS A 91 -27.10 8.01 -16.42
C LYS A 91 -27.56 7.96 -14.95
N PRO A 92 -28.84 8.28 -14.67
CA PRO A 92 -29.39 8.16 -13.33
C PRO A 92 -29.30 6.75 -12.77
N GLU A 93 -29.24 6.62 -11.45
CA GLU A 93 -29.26 5.35 -10.74
C GLU A 93 -30.45 4.49 -11.16
N TYR A 94 -30.21 3.19 -11.31
CA TYR A 94 -31.21 2.18 -11.70
C TYR A 94 -31.89 2.43 -13.05
N THR A 95 -31.25 3.18 -13.94
CA THR A 95 -31.77 3.44 -15.30
C THR A 95 -31.17 2.48 -16.31
N ALA A 96 -31.97 2.05 -17.27
CA ALA A 96 -31.52 1.19 -18.36
C ALA A 96 -30.31 1.77 -19.11
N GLY A 97 -29.26 0.94 -19.25
CA GLY A 97 -28.01 1.30 -19.88
C GLY A 97 -27.06 2.11 -19.00
N LEU A 98 -27.28 2.22 -17.67
CA LEU A 98 -26.29 2.71 -16.74
C LEU A 98 -25.10 1.74 -16.73
N LEU A 99 -23.89 2.29 -16.86
CA LEU A 99 -22.62 1.55 -16.79
C LEU A 99 -21.68 2.27 -15.84
N LYS A 100 -21.19 1.53 -14.86
CA LYS A 100 -20.16 1.98 -13.92
C LYS A 100 -18.93 1.09 -14.05
N LEU A 101 -17.77 1.70 -14.12
CA LEU A 101 -16.48 1.04 -14.15
C LEU A 101 -15.65 1.53 -12.98
N GLY A 102 -14.99 0.63 -12.30
CA GLY A 102 -14.07 0.97 -11.22
C GLY A 102 -12.93 -0.02 -11.15
N GLY A 103 -11.86 0.39 -10.51
CA GLY A 103 -10.76 -0.53 -10.28
C GLY A 103 -9.62 0.12 -9.52
N ASN A 104 -8.76 -0.75 -9.00
CA ASN A 104 -7.50 -0.34 -8.44
C ASN A 104 -6.39 -1.31 -8.86
N VAL A 105 -5.19 -0.77 -9.02
CA VAL A 105 -3.96 -1.52 -9.22
C VAL A 105 -3.00 -1.09 -8.14
N ARG A 106 -2.38 -2.04 -7.47
CA ARG A 106 -1.37 -1.81 -6.44
C ARG A 106 -0.13 -2.63 -6.75
N TYR A 107 1.01 -1.97 -6.72
CA TYR A 107 2.34 -2.57 -6.77
C TYR A 107 3.04 -2.33 -5.43
N SER A 108 3.71 -3.34 -4.92
CA SER A 108 4.62 -3.19 -3.79
C SER A 108 5.88 -4.02 -4.00
N SER A 109 7.02 -3.46 -3.65
CA SER A 109 8.31 -4.13 -3.62
C SER A 109 8.99 -3.85 -2.30
N ARG A 110 9.63 -4.87 -1.76
CA ARG A 110 10.41 -4.79 -0.54
C ARG A 110 11.73 -5.49 -0.75
N ASP A 111 12.80 -4.80 -0.40
CA ASP A 111 14.16 -5.31 -0.36
C ASP A 111 14.70 -5.11 1.06
N SER A 112 15.06 -6.19 1.74
CA SER A 112 15.47 -6.18 3.13
C SER A 112 16.81 -6.85 3.28
N GLU A 113 17.76 -6.12 3.83
CA GLU A 113 19.06 -6.63 4.25
C GLU A 113 19.10 -6.68 5.77
N SER A 114 19.46 -7.81 6.33
CA SER A 114 19.63 -8.00 7.77
C SER A 114 20.99 -8.56 8.09
N GLU A 115 21.61 -8.04 9.14
CA GLU A 115 22.84 -8.56 9.71
C GLU A 115 22.57 -8.96 11.17
N THR A 116 22.75 -10.23 11.46
CA THR A 116 22.66 -10.75 12.82
C THR A 116 24.06 -11.18 13.29
N ARG A 117 24.51 -10.60 14.38
CA ARG A 117 25.74 -10.99 15.06
C ARG A 117 25.39 -11.64 16.39
N THR A 118 25.83 -12.86 16.55
CA THR A 118 25.68 -13.59 17.80
C THR A 118 27.05 -13.85 18.41
N ASN A 119 27.28 -13.33 19.60
CA ASN A 119 28.45 -13.60 20.40
C ASN A 119 28.00 -14.45 21.58
N SER A 120 28.53 -15.64 21.71
CA SER A 120 28.26 -16.51 22.86
C SER A 120 29.57 -16.91 23.56
N GLU A 121 29.52 -16.92 24.88
CA GLU A 121 30.56 -17.42 25.75
C GLU A 121 30.03 -18.62 26.52
N MET A 122 30.69 -19.74 26.42
CA MET A 122 30.38 -20.94 27.18
C MET A 122 31.46 -21.19 28.23
N PHE A 123 31.06 -21.22 29.47
CA PHE A 123 31.95 -21.56 30.58
C PHE A 123 32.06 -23.07 30.70
N LEU A 124 33.28 -23.58 30.54
CA LEU A 124 33.58 -25.03 30.67
C LEU A 124 33.84 -25.39 32.15
N PRO A 125 33.50 -26.61 32.57
CA PRO A 125 33.79 -27.06 33.94
C PRO A 125 35.26 -27.02 34.33
N THR A 126 36.14 -26.91 33.35
CA THR A 126 37.60 -26.80 33.54
C THR A 126 38.07 -25.38 33.88
N GLY A 127 37.16 -24.40 33.95
CA GLY A 127 37.47 -22.99 34.19
C GLY A 127 37.90 -22.22 32.94
N ALA A 128 37.92 -22.84 31.78
CA ALA A 128 38.15 -22.16 30.50
C ALA A 128 36.84 -21.66 29.89
N SER A 129 36.91 -20.57 29.14
CA SER A 129 35.75 -20.05 28.37
C SER A 129 35.97 -20.35 26.88
N GLN A 130 34.89 -20.78 26.23
CA GLN A 130 34.81 -20.94 24.79
C GLN A 130 33.98 -19.78 24.21
N PHE A 131 34.57 -19.01 23.33
CA PHE A 131 33.91 -17.91 22.63
C PHE A 131 33.47 -18.38 21.24
N SER A 132 32.22 -18.11 20.90
CA SER A 132 31.69 -18.32 19.55
C SER A 132 31.12 -17.03 19.03
N ASN A 133 31.68 -16.57 17.91
CA ASN A 133 31.19 -15.38 17.21
C ASN A 133 30.60 -15.83 15.88
N SER A 134 29.34 -15.57 15.69
CA SER A 134 28.60 -15.85 14.46
C SER A 134 28.09 -14.56 13.84
N LYS A 135 28.32 -14.40 12.55
CA LYS A 135 27.76 -13.32 11.73
C LYS A 135 26.94 -13.96 10.65
N ASN A 136 25.64 -13.62 10.65
CA ASN A 136 24.70 -14.07 9.62
C ASN A 136 24.19 -12.85 8.85
N LEU A 137 24.30 -12.89 7.53
CA LEU A 137 23.78 -11.90 6.60
C LEU A 137 22.59 -12.54 5.89
N GLY A 138 21.44 -11.89 5.92
CA GLY A 138 20.26 -12.33 5.23
C GLY A 138 19.78 -11.24 4.28
N THR A 139 19.47 -11.59 3.05
CA THR A 139 18.84 -10.73 2.06
C THR A 139 17.51 -11.32 1.69
N ASN A 140 16.47 -10.51 1.74
CA ASN A 140 15.12 -10.92 1.35
C ASN A 140 14.52 -9.87 0.41
N TRP A 141 14.11 -10.32 -0.75
CA TRP A 141 13.44 -9.50 -1.76
C TRP A 141 12.05 -10.07 -2.06
N SER A 142 11.07 -9.20 -2.15
CA SER A 142 9.71 -9.55 -2.53
C SER A 142 9.05 -8.45 -3.34
N GLN A 143 8.23 -8.84 -4.29
CA GLN A 143 7.35 -7.93 -5.03
C GLN A 143 5.96 -8.53 -5.18
N SER A 144 4.97 -7.66 -5.25
CA SER A 144 3.60 -8.07 -5.51
C SER A 144 2.84 -7.04 -6.34
N VAL A 145 1.99 -7.53 -7.22
CA VAL A 145 1.03 -6.75 -7.99
C VAL A 145 -0.36 -7.29 -7.71
N ASN A 146 -1.28 -6.40 -7.36
CA ASN A 146 -2.68 -6.73 -7.18
C ASN A 146 -3.53 -5.77 -8.01
N ALA A 147 -4.46 -6.30 -8.77
CA ALA A 147 -5.40 -5.52 -9.56
C ALA A 147 -6.82 -6.03 -9.32
N ASN A 148 -7.72 -5.12 -9.01
CA ASN A 148 -9.14 -5.40 -8.81
C ASN A 148 -9.93 -4.46 -9.71
N PHE A 149 -10.89 -5.01 -10.44
CA PHE A 149 -11.77 -4.26 -11.30
C PHE A 149 -13.22 -4.56 -10.95
N GLN A 150 -14.09 -3.61 -11.22
CA GLN A 150 -15.51 -3.75 -11.06
C GLN A 150 -16.22 -3.14 -12.27
N ILE A 151 -17.12 -3.91 -12.85
CA ILE A 151 -18.01 -3.49 -13.91
C ILE A 151 -19.43 -3.73 -13.42
N GLU A 152 -20.23 -2.68 -13.33
CA GLU A 152 -21.62 -2.74 -12.98
C GLU A 152 -22.45 -2.20 -14.13
N TRP A 153 -23.35 -3.01 -14.66
CA TRP A 153 -24.18 -2.70 -15.81
C TRP A 153 -25.64 -2.98 -15.53
N PHE A 154 -26.46 -2.02 -15.84
CA PHE A 154 -27.92 -2.09 -15.76
C PHE A 154 -28.51 -2.18 -17.17
N PRO A 155 -28.70 -3.38 -17.74
CA PRO A 155 -29.32 -3.52 -19.07
C PRO A 155 -30.74 -2.96 -19.10
N ASP A 156 -31.47 -3.05 -17.99
CA ASP A 156 -32.79 -2.47 -17.76
C ASP A 156 -32.92 -1.97 -16.32
N SER A 157 -34.06 -1.38 -15.95
CA SER A 157 -34.28 -0.82 -14.61
C SER A 157 -34.45 -1.86 -13.50
N MET A 158 -34.55 -3.13 -13.82
CA MET A 158 -34.78 -4.22 -12.87
C MET A 158 -33.61 -5.21 -12.79
N THR A 159 -32.66 -5.13 -13.73
CA THR A 159 -31.52 -6.06 -13.83
C THR A 159 -30.21 -5.34 -13.55
N ASN A 160 -29.44 -5.87 -12.64
CA ASN A 160 -28.07 -5.43 -12.33
C ASN A 160 -27.09 -6.57 -12.57
N ILE A 161 -26.11 -6.35 -13.42
CA ILE A 161 -25.03 -7.28 -13.69
C ILE A 161 -23.75 -6.70 -13.12
N LEU A 162 -23.17 -7.40 -12.13
CA LEU A 162 -21.97 -7.00 -11.45
C LEU A 162 -20.84 -8.03 -11.70
N PHE A 163 -19.75 -7.58 -12.33
CA PHE A 163 -18.57 -8.38 -12.60
C PHE A 163 -17.36 -7.80 -11.90
N ARG A 164 -16.66 -8.63 -11.09
CA ARG A 164 -15.53 -8.22 -10.26
C ARG A 164 -14.31 -9.12 -10.49
N PRO A 165 -13.56 -8.92 -11.58
CA PRO A 165 -12.32 -9.65 -11.78
C PRO A 165 -11.23 -9.14 -10.83
N ASN A 166 -10.44 -10.06 -10.29
CA ASN A 166 -9.24 -9.73 -9.54
C ASN A 166 -8.03 -10.48 -10.12
N PHE A 167 -6.87 -9.84 -10.04
CA PHE A 167 -5.59 -10.41 -10.42
C PHE A 167 -4.59 -10.16 -9.30
N SER A 168 -3.82 -11.20 -8.96
CA SER A 168 -2.76 -11.11 -7.97
C SER A 168 -1.55 -11.90 -8.46
N HIS A 169 -0.39 -11.26 -8.43
CA HIS A 169 0.89 -11.90 -8.70
C HIS A 169 1.89 -11.48 -7.64
N SER A 170 2.63 -12.44 -7.10
CA SER A 170 3.69 -12.18 -6.15
C SER A 170 4.91 -13.04 -6.47
N ASP A 171 6.07 -12.45 -6.30
CA ASP A 171 7.37 -13.10 -6.46
C ASP A 171 8.29 -12.67 -5.32
N GLY A 172 9.21 -13.55 -4.92
CA GLY A 172 10.14 -13.24 -3.84
C GLY A 172 11.25 -14.27 -3.74
N ASN A 173 12.39 -13.83 -3.21
CA ASN A 173 13.55 -14.65 -3.01
C ASN A 173 14.24 -14.28 -1.69
N SER A 174 14.81 -15.28 -1.02
CA SER A 174 15.56 -15.13 0.24
C SER A 174 16.87 -15.89 0.17
N PHE A 175 17.96 -15.24 0.58
CA PHE A 175 19.31 -15.80 0.67
C PHE A 175 19.89 -15.63 2.06
#